data_abc768dec6d11e599ab34c8f4f900587
#
_entry.id   abc768dec6d11e599ab34c8f4f900587
#
_cell.length_a   1.000
_cell.length_b   1.000
_cell.length_c   1.000
_cell.angle_alpha   90.00
_cell.angle_beta   90.00
_cell.angle_gamma   90.00
#
_symmetry.space_group_name_H-M   'P 1'
#
loop_
_entity.id
_entity.type
_entity.pdbx_description
1 polymer ?
#
loop_
_entity_poly.entity_id
_entity_poly.type
_entity_poly.pdbx_seq_one_letter_code
_entity_poly.pdbx_strand_id
1 'polypeptide(L)'
;MGPVYPVIEPDLLALIKQYAAEESANSASRLNQQKDRLKQWAKEPIGQTLSEATEVKRYRFESSLEAKSFLGENFRREWLFIDASRPQHLALAQAFYQDKKGVRRVVLVSGSVDKAQKKLQQRVWFDQAGSLTKRLRIEALPAFVIMDATGITVTQAPVNDFLKGKDFQ
;
A
#
# COMPACT_ATOMS: atom_id res chain seq x y z
N MET A 1 -52.72 0.46 55.41
CA MET A 1 -51.22 0.18 55.23
C MET A 1 -51.07 -0.70 54.01
N GLY A 2 -50.40 -0.19 52.97
CA GLY A 2 -50.08 -0.97 51.76
C GLY A 2 -48.89 -1.87 52.00
N PRO A 3 -48.68 -2.96 51.22
CA PRO A 3 -47.56 -3.83 51.33
C PRO A 3 -46.26 -3.06 50.98
N VAL A 4 -45.29 -3.09 51.90
CA VAL A 4 -43.94 -2.54 51.65
C VAL A 4 -43.13 -3.63 50.96
N TYR A 5 -42.75 -3.39 49.70
CA TYR A 5 -41.81 -4.28 48.98
C TYR A 5 -40.39 -3.82 49.25
N PRO A 6 -39.46 -4.73 49.60
CA PRO A 6 -38.05 -4.38 49.73
C PRO A 6 -37.51 -3.98 48.33
N VAL A 7 -37.06 -2.75 48.21
CA VAL A 7 -36.32 -2.32 47.02
C VAL A 7 -34.89 -2.89 47.13
N ILE A 8 -34.64 -3.94 46.37
CA ILE A 8 -33.28 -4.47 46.21
C ILE A 8 -32.64 -3.61 45.13
N GLU A 9 -31.91 -2.59 45.54
CA GLU A 9 -31.09 -1.81 44.61
C GLU A 9 -29.81 -2.63 44.31
N PRO A 10 -29.57 -3.00 43.04
CA PRO A 10 -28.29 -3.61 42.67
C PRO A 10 -27.20 -2.62 42.98
N ASP A 11 -26.04 -3.12 43.50
CA ASP A 11 -24.87 -2.29 43.71
C ASP A 11 -24.37 -1.78 42.34
N LEU A 12 -24.77 -0.55 42.01
CA LEU A 12 -24.47 0.10 40.73
C LEU A 12 -22.94 0.21 40.50
N LEU A 13 -22.17 0.42 41.57
CA LEU A 13 -20.71 0.48 41.50
C LEU A 13 -20.08 -0.87 41.14
N ALA A 14 -20.63 -1.96 41.72
CA ALA A 14 -20.18 -3.30 41.37
C ALA A 14 -20.49 -3.63 39.90
N LEU A 15 -21.67 -3.26 39.43
CA LEU A 15 -22.12 -3.44 38.06
C LEU A 15 -21.24 -2.65 37.06
N ILE A 16 -20.96 -1.39 37.35
CA ILE A 16 -20.08 -0.54 36.52
C ILE A 16 -18.68 -1.12 36.47
N LYS A 17 -18.13 -1.56 37.59
CA LYS A 17 -16.79 -2.20 37.61
C LYS A 17 -16.75 -3.49 36.78
N GLN A 18 -17.81 -4.30 36.86
CA GLN A 18 -17.88 -5.53 36.07
C GLN A 18 -17.93 -5.21 34.56
N TYR A 19 -18.82 -4.31 34.15
CA TYR A 19 -18.92 -3.90 32.74
C TYR A 19 -17.61 -3.27 32.22
N ALA A 20 -16.94 -2.45 33.02
CA ALA A 20 -15.67 -1.85 32.65
C ALA A 20 -14.56 -2.92 32.49
N ALA A 21 -14.53 -3.93 33.35
CA ALA A 21 -13.58 -5.04 33.26
C ALA A 21 -13.85 -5.92 32.03
N GLU A 22 -15.12 -6.26 31.75
CA GLU A 22 -15.51 -7.03 30.58
C GLU A 22 -15.20 -6.28 29.26
N GLU A 23 -15.50 -4.99 29.20
CA GLU A 23 -15.22 -4.18 28.01
C GLU A 23 -13.71 -4.00 27.78
N SER A 24 -12.91 -3.85 28.85
CA SER A 24 -11.45 -3.79 28.77
C SER A 24 -10.87 -5.10 28.24
N ALA A 25 -11.34 -6.25 28.71
CA ALA A 25 -10.91 -7.57 28.23
C ALA A 25 -11.32 -7.78 26.78
N ASN A 26 -12.54 -7.40 26.39
CA ASN A 26 -13.03 -7.47 25.03
C ASN A 26 -12.22 -6.57 24.07
N SER A 27 -11.88 -5.35 24.50
CA SER A 27 -11.05 -4.41 23.72
C SER A 27 -9.66 -4.96 23.50
N ALA A 28 -9.00 -5.55 24.49
CA ALA A 28 -7.69 -6.17 24.36
C ALA A 28 -7.71 -7.36 23.37
N SER A 29 -8.75 -8.21 23.47
CA SER A 29 -8.94 -9.33 22.55
C SER A 29 -9.15 -8.86 21.11
N ARG A 30 -10.01 -7.86 20.87
CA ARG A 30 -10.24 -7.24 19.55
C ARG A 30 -8.94 -6.66 18.99
N LEU A 31 -8.17 -5.96 19.80
CA LEU A 31 -6.88 -5.38 19.38
C LEU A 31 -5.87 -6.45 18.96
N ASN A 32 -5.78 -7.54 19.70
CA ASN A 32 -4.91 -8.66 19.36
C ASN A 32 -5.34 -9.35 18.06
N GLN A 33 -6.65 -9.58 17.88
CA GLN A 33 -7.19 -10.13 16.62
C GLN A 33 -6.89 -9.21 15.42
N GLN A 34 -7.02 -7.89 15.60
CA GLN A 34 -6.67 -6.93 14.54
C GLN A 34 -5.17 -6.97 14.22
N LYS A 35 -4.29 -7.03 15.23
CA LYS A 35 -2.85 -7.18 15.03
C LYS A 35 -2.49 -8.45 14.27
N ASP A 36 -3.12 -9.57 14.61
CA ASP A 36 -2.86 -10.84 13.93
C ASP A 36 -3.37 -10.85 12.49
N ARG A 37 -4.55 -10.26 12.23
CA ARG A 37 -5.05 -10.04 10.86
C ARG A 37 -4.10 -9.17 10.04
N LEU A 38 -3.59 -8.07 10.61
CA LEU A 38 -2.62 -7.21 9.94
C LEU A 38 -1.30 -7.93 9.65
N LYS A 39 -0.81 -8.73 10.60
CA LYS A 39 0.39 -9.57 10.38
C LYS A 39 0.18 -10.60 9.28
N GLN A 40 -0.97 -11.28 9.28
CA GLN A 40 -1.31 -12.23 8.23
C GLN A 40 -1.45 -11.54 6.88
N TRP A 41 -2.15 -10.41 6.83
CA TRP A 41 -2.27 -9.62 5.62
C TRP A 41 -0.90 -9.15 5.07
N ALA A 42 0.02 -8.74 5.93
CA ALA A 42 1.37 -8.34 5.49
C ALA A 42 2.17 -9.52 4.90
N LYS A 43 1.89 -10.74 5.34
CA LYS A 43 2.51 -11.96 4.79
C LYS A 43 1.87 -12.38 3.46
N GLU A 44 0.56 -12.34 3.39
CA GLU A 44 -0.26 -12.81 2.28
C GLU A 44 -1.35 -11.80 1.92
N PRO A 45 -0.96 -10.62 1.41
CA PRO A 45 -1.95 -9.61 1.04
C PRO A 45 -2.74 -10.06 -0.19
N ILE A 46 -4.01 -9.70 -0.22
CA ILE A 46 -4.86 -9.92 -1.40
C ILE A 46 -4.42 -8.94 -2.49
N GLY A 47 -3.63 -9.44 -3.42
CA GLY A 47 -3.13 -8.70 -4.57
C GLY A 47 -3.90 -8.99 -5.84
N GLN A 48 -3.48 -8.33 -6.91
CA GLN A 48 -3.97 -8.55 -8.26
C GLN A 48 -2.87 -9.27 -9.06
N THR A 49 -3.24 -10.32 -9.79
CA THR A 49 -2.31 -10.97 -10.72
C THR A 49 -2.34 -10.24 -12.05
N LEU A 50 -1.22 -9.62 -12.42
CA LEU A 50 -1.01 -9.01 -13.73
C LEU A 50 0.04 -9.79 -14.52
N SER A 51 -0.07 -9.75 -15.85
CA SER A 51 0.89 -10.40 -16.75
C SER A 51 2.26 -9.70 -16.68
N GLU A 52 3.29 -10.39 -17.16
CA GLU A 52 4.60 -9.77 -17.41
C GLU A 52 4.51 -8.88 -18.64
N ALA A 53 5.15 -7.71 -18.59
CA ALA A 53 5.27 -6.85 -19.76
C ALA A 53 6.22 -7.49 -20.78
N THR A 54 5.73 -7.72 -21.99
CA THR A 54 6.49 -8.31 -23.10
C THR A 54 7.00 -7.27 -24.10
N GLU A 55 6.39 -6.07 -24.07
CA GLU A 55 6.71 -4.94 -24.94
C GLU A 55 6.68 -3.63 -24.15
N VAL A 56 7.31 -2.61 -24.71
CA VAL A 56 7.28 -1.26 -24.12
C VAL A 56 5.99 -0.56 -24.50
N LYS A 57 5.18 -0.25 -23.49
CA LYS A 57 3.95 0.54 -23.65
C LYS A 57 4.05 1.79 -22.78
N ARG A 58 3.99 2.97 -23.42
CA ARG A 58 4.10 4.26 -22.72
C ARG A 58 2.91 5.15 -23.05
N TYR A 59 2.35 5.79 -22.03
CA TYR A 59 1.25 6.74 -22.18
C TYR A 59 1.28 7.77 -21.06
N ARG A 60 0.54 8.88 -21.25
CA ARG A 60 0.55 10.01 -20.35
C ARG A 60 -0.87 10.49 -20.05
N PHE A 61 -1.07 10.91 -18.82
CA PHE A 61 -2.25 11.65 -18.35
C PHE A 61 -1.82 13.08 -18.08
N GLU A 62 -2.45 14.06 -18.73
CA GLU A 62 -2.16 15.47 -18.52
C GLU A 62 -2.77 15.99 -17.21
N SER A 63 -2.05 16.87 -16.50
CA SER A 63 -2.57 17.57 -15.34
C SER A 63 -3.44 18.76 -15.76
N SER A 64 -4.40 19.14 -14.91
CA SER A 64 -5.09 20.41 -15.05
C SER A 64 -4.15 21.60 -14.77
N LEU A 65 -4.50 22.79 -15.28
CA LEU A 65 -3.74 24.02 -15.00
C LEU A 65 -3.70 24.34 -13.50
N GLU A 66 -4.79 24.06 -12.78
CA GLU A 66 -4.87 24.22 -11.32
C GLU A 66 -3.91 23.30 -10.59
N ALA A 67 -3.82 22.02 -11.00
CA ALA A 67 -2.88 21.06 -10.44
C ALA A 67 -1.42 21.47 -10.64
N LYS A 68 -1.08 22.01 -11.82
CA LYS A 68 0.26 22.55 -12.13
C LYS A 68 0.62 23.69 -11.18
N SER A 69 -0.30 24.63 -10.95
CA SER A 69 -0.10 25.75 -10.03
C SER A 69 0.08 25.30 -8.58
N PHE A 70 -0.68 24.30 -8.15
CA PHE A 70 -0.64 23.80 -6.77
C PHE A 70 0.62 22.97 -6.47
N LEU A 71 1.05 22.11 -7.41
CA LEU A 71 2.17 21.19 -7.18
C LEU A 71 3.54 21.87 -7.26
N GLY A 72 3.66 22.96 -8.01
CA GLY A 72 4.93 23.65 -8.27
C GLY A 72 5.80 22.94 -9.32
N GLU A 73 6.70 23.70 -9.94
CA GLU A 73 7.54 23.24 -11.07
C GLU A 73 8.48 22.08 -10.71
N ASN A 74 8.93 22.04 -9.46
CA ASN A 74 9.89 21.03 -8.98
C ASN A 74 9.23 19.76 -8.45
N PHE A 75 7.90 19.62 -8.57
CA PHE A 75 7.20 18.42 -8.15
C PHE A 75 7.59 17.25 -9.04
N ARG A 76 8.19 16.24 -8.44
CA ARG A 76 8.51 14.97 -9.11
C ARG A 76 8.40 13.82 -8.12
N ARG A 77 7.66 12.78 -8.50
CA ARG A 77 7.57 11.51 -7.78
C ARG A 77 7.67 10.35 -8.75
N GLU A 78 8.33 9.30 -8.31
CA GLU A 78 8.60 8.12 -9.13
C GLU A 78 8.11 6.88 -8.38
N TRP A 79 7.24 6.12 -9.03
CA TRP A 79 6.70 4.90 -8.48
C TRP A 79 7.02 3.74 -9.40
N LEU A 80 7.48 2.61 -8.80
CA LEU A 80 7.72 1.36 -9.51
C LEU A 80 6.70 0.32 -9.02
N PHE A 81 5.84 -0.14 -9.92
CA PHE A 81 4.86 -1.20 -9.65
C PHE A 81 5.48 -2.54 -10.01
N ILE A 82 5.45 -3.49 -9.06
CA ILE A 82 6.04 -4.81 -9.21
C ILE A 82 5.20 -5.92 -8.61
N ASP A 83 5.48 -7.15 -9.02
CA ASP A 83 5.05 -8.36 -8.36
C ASP A 83 6.21 -8.90 -7.51
N ALA A 84 6.07 -8.86 -6.19
CA ALA A 84 7.13 -9.29 -5.26
C ALA A 84 7.31 -10.82 -5.21
N SER A 85 6.44 -11.60 -5.84
CA SER A 85 6.63 -13.05 -6.00
C SER A 85 7.70 -13.39 -7.06
N ARG A 86 8.04 -12.41 -7.94
CA ARG A 86 9.01 -12.57 -9.03
C ARG A 86 10.38 -12.04 -8.63
N PRO A 87 11.44 -12.89 -8.55
CA PRO A 87 12.76 -12.46 -8.10
C PRO A 87 13.39 -11.33 -8.93
N GLN A 88 13.15 -11.32 -10.23
CA GLN A 88 13.64 -10.29 -11.15
C GLN A 88 13.02 -8.91 -10.90
N HIS A 89 11.76 -8.86 -10.48
CA HIS A 89 11.10 -7.62 -10.10
C HIS A 89 11.69 -7.04 -8.81
N LEU A 90 12.06 -7.91 -7.86
CA LEU A 90 12.73 -7.47 -6.63
C LEU A 90 14.16 -6.96 -6.91
N ALA A 91 14.88 -7.58 -7.85
CA ALA A 91 16.20 -7.09 -8.30
C ALA A 91 16.07 -5.70 -8.96
N LEU A 92 15.04 -5.51 -9.81
CA LEU A 92 14.75 -4.21 -10.41
C LEU A 92 14.43 -3.14 -9.33
N ALA A 93 13.64 -3.50 -8.31
CA ALA A 93 13.32 -2.60 -7.22
C ALA A 93 14.55 -2.21 -6.38
N GLN A 94 15.50 -3.12 -6.19
CA GLN A 94 16.79 -2.81 -5.55
C GLN A 94 17.57 -1.78 -6.36
N ALA A 95 17.70 -1.98 -7.67
CA ALA A 95 18.37 -1.04 -8.57
C ALA A 95 17.68 0.33 -8.59
N PHE A 96 16.33 0.32 -8.56
CA PHE A 96 15.52 1.53 -8.51
C PHE A 96 15.77 2.37 -7.25
N TYR A 97 15.96 1.76 -6.09
CA TYR A 97 16.27 2.48 -4.86
C TYR A 97 17.74 2.95 -4.75
N GLN A 98 18.66 2.36 -5.50
CA GLN A 98 20.07 2.78 -5.48
C GLN A 98 20.29 4.16 -6.11
N ASP A 99 19.48 4.52 -7.09
CA ASP A 99 19.50 5.86 -7.66
C ASP A 99 18.70 6.83 -6.76
N LYS A 100 19.43 7.68 -6.03
CA LYS A 100 18.90 8.55 -4.96
C LYS A 100 18.22 9.84 -5.46
N LYS A 101 17.79 9.90 -6.71
CA LYS A 101 17.14 11.10 -7.26
C LYS A 101 15.64 11.10 -6.95
N GLY A 102 15.18 12.09 -6.21
CA GLY A 102 13.74 12.34 -6.01
C GLY A 102 13.04 11.44 -4.98
N VAL A 103 11.71 11.55 -4.90
CA VAL A 103 10.87 10.74 -4.02
C VAL A 103 10.45 9.49 -4.75
N ARG A 104 11.06 8.37 -4.38
CA ARG A 104 10.83 7.05 -4.99
C ARG A 104 10.02 6.14 -4.10
N ARG A 105 9.12 5.37 -4.69
CA ARG A 105 8.30 4.38 -4.00
C ARG A 105 8.16 3.11 -4.84
N VAL A 106 8.33 1.96 -4.18
CA VAL A 106 7.97 0.67 -4.76
C VAL A 106 6.58 0.30 -4.27
N VAL A 107 5.69 -0.01 -5.21
CA VAL A 107 4.31 -0.43 -4.97
C VAL A 107 4.16 -1.88 -5.39
N LEU A 108 3.84 -2.73 -4.44
CA LEU A 108 3.58 -4.14 -4.71
C LEU A 108 2.15 -4.30 -5.22
N VAL A 109 2.00 -4.99 -6.33
CA VAL A 109 0.69 -5.40 -6.87
C VAL A 109 0.33 -6.79 -6.38
N SER A 110 1.34 -7.64 -6.14
CA SER A 110 1.23 -9.00 -5.62
C SER A 110 2.46 -9.37 -4.79
N GLY A 111 2.35 -10.45 -4.03
CA GLY A 111 3.42 -10.99 -3.20
C GLY A 111 3.45 -10.46 -1.76
N SER A 112 4.38 -10.96 -0.97
CA SER A 112 4.47 -10.66 0.47
C SER A 112 5.16 -9.33 0.74
N VAL A 113 4.46 -8.42 1.41
CA VAL A 113 4.99 -7.12 1.87
C VAL A 113 6.16 -7.32 2.83
N ASP A 114 6.03 -8.24 3.80
CA ASP A 114 7.06 -8.50 4.80
C ASP A 114 8.37 -8.99 4.16
N LYS A 115 8.27 -9.97 3.23
CA LYS A 115 9.43 -10.49 2.50
C LYS A 115 10.09 -9.42 1.62
N ALA A 116 9.29 -8.61 0.93
CA ALA A 116 9.79 -7.54 0.08
C ALA A 116 10.51 -6.46 0.90
N GLN A 117 9.94 -6.00 2.02
CA GLN A 117 10.57 -5.02 2.90
C GLN A 117 11.89 -5.52 3.47
N LYS A 118 11.93 -6.79 3.94
CA LYS A 118 13.18 -7.40 4.44
C LYS A 118 14.26 -7.48 3.36
N LYS A 119 13.89 -7.83 2.13
CA LYS A 119 14.84 -7.95 1.03
C LYS A 119 15.33 -6.60 0.52
N LEU A 120 14.45 -5.62 0.41
CA LEU A 120 14.77 -4.28 -0.11
C LEU A 120 15.38 -3.36 0.95
N GLN A 121 15.23 -3.68 2.24
CA GLN A 121 15.61 -2.83 3.40
C GLN A 121 15.02 -1.41 3.29
N GLN A 122 13.84 -1.30 2.64
CA GLN A 122 13.14 -0.07 2.36
C GLN A 122 11.63 -0.27 2.56
N ARG A 123 10.93 0.81 2.84
CA ARG A 123 9.47 0.78 2.93
C ARG A 123 8.87 0.53 1.54
N VAL A 124 7.96 -0.43 1.46
CA VAL A 124 7.16 -0.69 0.27
C VAL A 124 5.70 -0.36 0.52
N TRP A 125 4.97 -0.06 -0.54
CA TRP A 125 3.53 0.16 -0.53
C TRP A 125 2.85 -1.04 -1.19
N PHE A 126 1.58 -1.22 -0.93
CA PHE A 126 0.79 -2.29 -1.54
C PHE A 126 -0.46 -1.72 -2.20
N ASP A 127 -0.71 -2.12 -3.45
CA ASP A 127 -1.90 -1.72 -4.20
C ASP A 127 -3.08 -2.64 -3.86
N GLN A 128 -3.86 -2.25 -2.86
CA GLN A 128 -5.02 -3.02 -2.40
C GLN A 128 -6.08 -3.10 -3.49
N ALA A 129 -6.48 -4.33 -3.82
CA ALA A 129 -7.51 -4.63 -4.82
C ALA A 129 -7.26 -4.00 -6.20
N GLY A 130 -6.02 -3.61 -6.50
CA GLY A 130 -5.65 -3.01 -7.77
C GLY A 130 -6.23 -1.60 -7.98
N SER A 131 -6.41 -0.82 -6.91
CA SER A 131 -7.03 0.51 -7.01
C SER A 131 -6.15 1.50 -7.78
N LEU A 132 -4.84 1.45 -7.58
CA LEU A 132 -3.88 2.30 -8.29
C LEU A 132 -3.62 1.80 -9.70
N THR A 133 -3.42 0.49 -9.88
CA THR A 133 -3.21 -0.10 -11.21
C THR A 133 -4.38 0.17 -12.14
N LYS A 134 -5.63 0.04 -11.68
CA LYS A 134 -6.82 0.37 -12.45
C LYS A 134 -6.89 1.86 -12.84
N ARG A 135 -6.62 2.76 -11.89
CA ARG A 135 -6.62 4.22 -12.15
C ARG A 135 -5.54 4.63 -13.15
N LEU A 136 -4.37 4.02 -13.05
CA LEU A 136 -3.23 4.28 -13.93
C LEU A 136 -3.26 3.43 -15.20
N ARG A 137 -4.28 2.59 -15.41
CA ARG A 137 -4.43 1.67 -16.55
C ARG A 137 -3.21 0.78 -16.75
N ILE A 138 -2.62 0.30 -15.65
CA ILE A 138 -1.51 -0.63 -15.68
C ILE A 138 -2.07 -2.04 -15.91
N GLU A 139 -1.68 -2.67 -17.02
CA GLU A 139 -2.15 -4.00 -17.45
C GLU A 139 -1.06 -5.07 -17.33
N ALA A 140 0.22 -4.64 -17.32
CA ALA A 140 1.37 -5.53 -17.22
C ALA A 140 2.45 -4.96 -16.30
N LEU A 141 3.30 -5.84 -15.74
CA LEU A 141 4.36 -5.50 -14.81
C LEU A 141 5.74 -5.94 -15.35
N PRO A 142 6.81 -5.26 -14.97
CA PRO A 142 6.84 -4.07 -14.13
C PRO A 142 6.32 -2.82 -14.85
N ALA A 143 5.86 -1.84 -14.06
CA ALA A 143 5.43 -0.56 -14.59
C ALA A 143 6.08 0.59 -13.82
N PHE A 144 6.62 1.56 -14.54
CA PHE A 144 7.25 2.75 -13.99
C PHE A 144 6.35 3.96 -14.19
N VAL A 145 6.11 4.72 -13.13
CA VAL A 145 5.21 5.88 -13.13
C VAL A 145 5.96 7.10 -12.66
N ILE A 146 6.02 8.11 -13.51
CA ILE A 146 6.56 9.43 -13.19
C ILE A 146 5.38 10.40 -13.03
N MET A 147 5.33 11.07 -11.91
CA MET A 147 4.39 12.15 -11.65
C MET A 147 5.16 13.46 -11.55
N ASP A 148 4.86 14.40 -12.40
CA ASP A 148 5.40 15.76 -12.38
C ASP A 148 4.25 16.81 -12.39
N ALA A 149 4.59 18.09 -12.34
CA ALA A 149 3.60 19.17 -12.35
C ALA A 149 2.74 19.18 -13.62
N THR A 150 3.20 18.57 -14.72
CA THR A 150 2.54 18.57 -16.01
C THR A 150 1.70 17.32 -16.27
N GLY A 151 1.87 16.26 -15.49
CA GLY A 151 1.05 15.04 -15.64
C GLY A 151 1.66 13.79 -15.03
N ILE A 152 1.10 12.67 -15.43
CA ILE A 152 1.51 11.33 -15.00
C ILE A 152 1.89 10.53 -16.23
N THR A 153 3.14 10.11 -16.32
CA THR A 153 3.63 9.21 -17.39
C THR A 153 3.73 7.80 -16.85
N VAL A 154 3.13 6.84 -17.52
CA VAL A 154 3.19 5.41 -17.21
C VAL A 154 3.97 4.70 -18.31
N THR A 155 4.97 3.92 -17.92
CA THR A 155 5.75 3.06 -18.82
C THR A 155 5.69 1.63 -18.31
N GLN A 156 5.17 0.72 -19.08
CA GLN A 156 5.20 -0.73 -18.86
C GLN A 156 6.25 -1.29 -19.81
N ALA A 157 7.19 -2.10 -19.32
CA ALA A 157 8.24 -2.66 -20.15
C ALA A 157 8.81 -3.93 -19.51
N PRO A 158 9.44 -4.84 -20.28
CA PRO A 158 10.19 -5.96 -19.73
C PRO A 158 11.25 -5.51 -18.73
N VAL A 159 11.53 -6.32 -17.72
CA VAL A 159 12.57 -6.03 -16.69
C VAL A 159 13.90 -5.65 -17.31
N ASN A 160 14.32 -6.38 -18.37
CA ASN A 160 15.60 -6.15 -19.02
C ASN A 160 15.70 -4.77 -19.69
N ASP A 161 14.57 -4.21 -20.15
CA ASP A 161 14.55 -2.90 -20.79
C ASP A 161 14.71 -1.79 -19.74
N PHE A 162 14.13 -1.95 -18.56
CA PHE A 162 14.40 -1.06 -17.43
C PHE A 162 15.84 -1.15 -16.92
N LEU A 163 16.46 -2.32 -16.92
CA LEU A 163 17.82 -2.50 -16.45
C LEU A 163 18.88 -2.03 -17.48
N LYS A 164 18.59 -2.14 -18.78
CA LYS A 164 19.46 -1.68 -19.87
C LYS A 164 19.29 -0.21 -20.16
N GLY A 165 18.10 0.30 -20.05
CA GLY A 165 17.80 1.71 -20.26
C GLY A 165 18.36 2.52 -19.09
N LYS A 166 19.30 3.41 -19.37
CA LYS A 166 19.66 4.50 -18.47
C LYS A 166 18.50 5.48 -18.25
N ASP A 167 17.32 5.14 -18.71
CA ASP A 167 16.13 5.98 -18.85
C ASP A 167 15.03 5.60 -17.87
N PHE A 168 15.34 5.68 -16.59
CA PHE A 168 14.38 6.17 -15.63
C PHE A 168 14.28 7.73 -15.77
N GLN A 169 14.39 8.24 -17.02
CA GLN A 169 14.23 9.66 -17.34
C GLN A 169 12.90 9.93 -18.00
#